data_ede2e625df4c0d9b976ff09c8d496f42
#
_entry.id   ede2e625df4c0d9b976ff09c8d496f42
#
_cell.length_a   1.000
_cell.length_b   1.000
_cell.length_c   1.000
_cell.angle_alpha   90.00
_cell.angle_beta   90.00
_cell.angle_gamma   90.00
#
_symmetry.space_group_name_H-M   'P 1'
#
loop_
_entity.id
_entity.type
_entity.pdbx_description
1 polymer ?
#
loop_
_entity_poly.entity_id
_entity_poly.type
_entity_poly.pdbx_seq_one_letter_code
_entity_poly.pdbx_strand_id
1 'polypeptide(L)'
;MGMTQTQKILAAHAGLAEVKAGQLINAKLDIVLGNDITTPVAINEFEKAGFNGVFDKEHIAIVLDHFVPNKDIKSATQSKQCREFANKYDILNFYDVGQMGIEHALLPEKGIVTAGDCVIGADSHTCTYGALGAFSTGVGSTDMAAGMATGMAWFKVPSAIKFVLKGKFSPRVSGKDLILHIIGMIGVDGALYKSMEFTGPGVASLTMDDRLCICNMAIEAGAKNGIFPVDEVTKAYLKGRSQREPVFYEADPDAEYEKTIEIDLSALEPTVSYPHLPENTHKASEGKDIKIDQVVIGSCTNGRLEDMEAAYNILKGRHIAKGVRGIIIPATTGMAAPKRTNANRRLVNCVIMANRFFVSE
;
A
#
# COMPACT_ATOMS: atom_id res chain seq x y z
N MET A 1 4.55 -28.13 13.24
CA MET A 1 4.84 -26.74 13.69
C MET A 1 3.91 -25.85 12.90
N GLY A 2 3.13 -25.05 13.61
CA GLY A 2 2.13 -24.21 12.94
C GLY A 2 2.77 -23.11 12.09
N MET A 3 2.11 -22.75 11.00
CA MET A 3 2.55 -21.71 10.07
C MET A 3 1.84 -20.39 10.33
N THR A 4 2.54 -19.29 10.18
CA THR A 4 1.97 -17.95 10.13
C THR A 4 1.16 -17.75 8.84
N GLN A 5 0.33 -16.71 8.76
CA GLN A 5 -0.46 -16.42 7.56
C GLN A 5 0.44 -16.25 6.33
N THR A 6 1.51 -15.47 6.46
CA THR A 6 2.51 -15.27 5.38
C THR A 6 3.15 -16.59 4.95
N GLN A 7 3.52 -17.47 5.88
CA GLN A 7 4.09 -18.76 5.56
C GLN A 7 3.13 -19.66 4.78
N LYS A 8 1.83 -19.66 5.13
CA LYS A 8 0.81 -20.44 4.39
C LYS A 8 0.66 -19.98 2.95
N ILE A 9 0.62 -18.68 2.72
CA ILE A 9 0.55 -18.12 1.36
C ILE A 9 1.78 -18.54 0.56
N LEU A 10 2.97 -18.36 1.12
CA LEU A 10 4.23 -18.72 0.46
C LEU A 10 4.35 -20.23 0.21
N ALA A 11 3.91 -21.07 1.14
CA ALA A 11 3.88 -22.53 0.97
C ALA A 11 3.00 -22.95 -0.21
N ALA A 12 1.80 -22.39 -0.29
CA ALA A 12 0.86 -22.68 -1.37
C ALA A 12 1.42 -22.26 -2.75
N HIS A 13 2.05 -21.08 -2.84
CA HIS A 13 2.64 -20.59 -4.08
C HIS A 13 3.94 -21.31 -4.46
N ALA A 14 4.64 -21.92 -3.49
CA ALA A 14 5.78 -22.78 -3.74
C ALA A 14 5.40 -24.22 -4.05
N GLY A 15 4.11 -24.60 -3.93
CA GLY A 15 3.66 -25.98 -4.09
C GLY A 15 4.14 -26.90 -2.97
N LEU A 16 4.39 -26.34 -1.78
CA LEU A 16 4.90 -27.06 -0.61
C LEU A 16 3.78 -27.21 0.44
N ALA A 17 3.79 -28.31 1.17
CA ALA A 17 2.85 -28.52 2.27
C ALA A 17 3.14 -27.59 3.46
N GLU A 18 4.40 -27.32 3.72
CA GLU A 18 4.85 -26.42 4.79
C GLU A 18 6.14 -25.68 4.38
N VAL A 19 6.36 -24.51 4.98
CA VAL A 19 7.63 -23.77 4.90
C VAL A 19 8.01 -23.25 6.29
N LYS A 20 9.31 -22.97 6.46
CA LYS A 20 9.87 -22.46 7.72
C LYS A 20 10.58 -21.13 7.49
N ALA A 21 10.61 -20.28 8.50
CA ALA A 21 11.39 -19.05 8.49
C ALA A 21 12.86 -19.35 8.13
N GLY A 22 13.42 -18.55 7.22
CA GLY A 22 14.78 -18.72 6.71
C GLY A 22 14.91 -19.68 5.53
N GLN A 23 13.91 -20.50 5.20
CA GLN A 23 13.91 -21.39 4.05
C GLN A 23 13.91 -20.59 2.75
N LEU A 24 14.75 -21.02 1.78
CA LEU A 24 14.70 -20.49 0.41
C LEU A 24 13.69 -21.29 -0.41
N ILE A 25 12.80 -20.59 -1.08
CA ILE A 25 11.75 -21.14 -1.93
C ILE A 25 11.66 -20.40 -3.26
N ASN A 26 11.12 -21.06 -4.28
CA ASN A 26 10.62 -20.40 -5.49
C ASN A 26 9.09 -20.43 -5.43
N ALA A 27 8.46 -19.29 -5.57
CA ALA A 27 7.01 -19.16 -5.50
C ALA A 27 6.45 -18.60 -6.81
N LYS A 28 5.27 -19.06 -7.21
CA LYS A 28 4.49 -18.52 -8.31
C LYS A 28 3.97 -17.14 -7.91
N LEU A 29 3.88 -16.24 -8.89
CA LEU A 29 3.38 -14.89 -8.72
C LEU A 29 1.99 -14.75 -9.32
N ASP A 30 1.09 -14.08 -8.59
CA ASP A 30 -0.22 -13.72 -9.11
C ASP A 30 -0.22 -12.35 -9.77
N ILE A 31 0.57 -11.41 -9.24
CA ILE A 31 0.71 -10.07 -9.84
C ILE A 31 2.16 -9.61 -9.77
N VAL A 32 2.64 -9.03 -10.88
CA VAL A 32 3.88 -8.27 -10.96
C VAL A 32 3.54 -6.81 -11.26
N LEU A 33 3.91 -5.91 -10.35
CA LEU A 33 3.57 -4.48 -10.41
C LEU A 33 4.79 -3.63 -10.72
N GLY A 34 4.60 -2.57 -11.51
CA GLY A 34 5.58 -1.51 -11.68
C GLY A 34 4.94 -0.17 -12.04
N ASN A 35 5.71 0.88 -11.83
CA ASN A 35 5.34 2.26 -12.12
C ASN A 35 6.28 2.90 -13.17
N ASP A 36 6.06 4.16 -13.50
CA ASP A 36 6.82 4.88 -14.52
C ASP A 36 8.26 5.27 -14.11
N ILE A 37 8.66 5.00 -12.85
CA ILE A 37 10.06 5.13 -12.41
C ILE A 37 10.80 3.79 -12.61
N THR A 38 10.24 2.71 -12.10
CA THR A 38 10.92 1.43 -11.92
C THR A 38 10.72 0.48 -13.09
N THR A 39 9.56 0.53 -13.77
CA THR A 39 9.30 -0.30 -14.94
C THR A 39 10.29 -0.08 -16.09
N PRO A 40 10.70 1.15 -16.44
CA PRO A 40 11.73 1.36 -17.46
C PRO A 40 13.05 0.66 -17.17
N VAL A 41 13.47 0.63 -15.90
CA VAL A 41 14.67 -0.10 -15.48
C VAL A 41 14.47 -1.61 -15.61
N ALA A 42 13.31 -2.11 -15.18
CA ALA A 42 12.97 -3.53 -15.35
C ALA A 42 12.87 -3.95 -16.82
N ILE A 43 12.32 -3.11 -17.70
CA ILE A 43 12.29 -3.36 -19.15
C ILE A 43 13.71 -3.50 -19.71
N ASN A 44 14.62 -2.61 -19.34
CA ASN A 44 16.01 -2.68 -19.79
C ASN A 44 16.69 -3.99 -19.34
N GLU A 45 16.46 -4.42 -18.10
CA GLU A 45 17.00 -5.70 -17.61
C GLU A 45 16.31 -6.91 -18.28
N PHE A 46 15.01 -6.82 -18.53
CA PHE A 46 14.25 -7.83 -19.27
C PHE A 46 14.81 -8.05 -20.70
N GLU A 47 15.04 -6.97 -21.43
CA GLU A 47 15.60 -7.02 -22.78
C GLU A 47 17.07 -7.51 -22.79
N LYS A 48 17.87 -7.04 -21.83
CA LYS A 48 19.27 -7.42 -21.66
C LYS A 48 19.44 -8.91 -21.31
N ALA A 49 18.50 -9.46 -20.54
CA ALA A 49 18.45 -10.89 -20.25
C ALA A 49 17.97 -11.75 -21.44
N GLY A 50 17.53 -11.12 -22.54
CA GLY A 50 17.07 -11.83 -23.75
C GLY A 50 15.67 -12.43 -23.61
N PHE A 51 14.85 -11.97 -22.69
CA PHE A 51 13.47 -12.40 -22.60
C PHE A 51 12.63 -11.91 -23.77
N ASN A 52 11.84 -12.81 -24.38
CA ASN A 52 11.07 -12.54 -25.59
C ASN A 52 9.55 -12.56 -25.38
N GLY A 53 9.08 -12.76 -24.16
CA GLY A 53 7.67 -12.80 -23.80
C GLY A 53 7.47 -12.64 -22.30
N VAL A 54 6.29 -12.19 -21.93
CA VAL A 54 5.85 -12.12 -20.55
C VAL A 54 5.14 -13.41 -20.15
N PHE A 55 5.16 -13.78 -18.87
CA PHE A 55 4.52 -15.02 -18.41
C PHE A 55 3.00 -14.98 -18.60
N ASP A 56 2.39 -13.84 -18.30
CA ASP A 56 0.95 -13.63 -18.49
C ASP A 56 0.64 -12.12 -18.49
N LYS A 57 -0.05 -11.66 -19.54
CA LYS A 57 -0.41 -10.27 -19.73
C LYS A 57 -1.52 -9.76 -18.78
N GLU A 58 -2.30 -10.66 -18.19
CA GLU A 58 -3.36 -10.34 -17.22
C GLU A 58 -2.79 -10.16 -15.80
N HIS A 59 -1.61 -10.73 -15.53
CA HIS A 59 -0.95 -10.78 -14.25
C HIS A 59 0.20 -9.77 -14.10
N ILE A 60 0.33 -8.85 -15.07
CA ILE A 60 1.25 -7.72 -14.99
C ILE A 60 0.43 -6.42 -14.91
N ALA A 61 0.75 -5.58 -13.93
CA ALA A 61 0.17 -4.26 -13.79
C ALA A 61 1.24 -3.18 -13.94
N ILE A 62 1.00 -2.18 -14.79
CA ILE A 62 1.88 -1.02 -14.96
C ILE A 62 1.02 0.24 -14.77
N VAL A 63 1.40 1.07 -13.81
CA VAL A 63 0.68 2.30 -13.46
C VAL A 63 1.61 3.50 -13.64
N LEU A 64 1.19 4.46 -14.46
CA LEU A 64 1.91 5.73 -14.58
C LEU A 64 1.37 6.70 -13.51
N ASP A 65 2.05 6.82 -12.38
CA ASP A 65 1.58 7.60 -11.23
C ASP A 65 2.61 8.50 -10.56
N HIS A 66 3.90 8.29 -10.82
CA HIS A 66 4.97 9.06 -10.21
C HIS A 66 5.38 10.28 -11.05
N PHE A 67 5.44 10.13 -12.38
CA PHE A 67 5.94 11.16 -13.29
C PHE A 67 4.86 11.81 -14.17
N VAL A 68 3.61 11.48 -13.98
CA VAL A 68 2.52 12.07 -14.72
C VAL A 68 1.73 13.07 -13.87
N PRO A 69 1.36 14.23 -14.44
CA PRO A 69 1.75 14.72 -15.78
C PRO A 69 3.26 14.95 -15.88
N ASN A 70 3.87 14.54 -17.02
CA ASN A 70 5.32 14.57 -17.17
C ASN A 70 5.87 16.00 -17.09
N LYS A 71 6.88 16.21 -16.25
CA LYS A 71 7.49 17.52 -16.00
C LYS A 71 8.60 17.90 -16.99
N ASP A 72 9.17 16.91 -17.69
CA ASP A 72 10.30 17.08 -18.59
C ASP A 72 10.37 15.94 -19.64
N ILE A 73 11.31 16.05 -20.59
CA ILE A 73 11.51 15.06 -21.66
C ILE A 73 11.92 13.70 -21.09
N LYS A 74 12.71 13.68 -20.02
CA LYS A 74 13.19 12.44 -19.40
C LYS A 74 12.02 11.64 -18.83
N SER A 75 11.16 12.26 -18.03
CA SER A 75 9.96 11.61 -17.49
C SER A 75 8.99 11.17 -18.60
N ALA A 76 8.82 11.99 -19.67
CA ALA A 76 8.01 11.62 -20.82
C ALA A 76 8.56 10.42 -21.57
N THR A 77 9.90 10.29 -21.69
CA THR A 77 10.56 9.14 -22.31
C THR A 77 10.33 7.87 -21.50
N GLN A 78 10.38 7.94 -20.18
CA GLN A 78 10.09 6.81 -19.28
C GLN A 78 8.63 6.35 -19.44
N SER A 79 7.68 7.27 -19.42
CA SER A 79 6.27 6.95 -19.67
C SER A 79 6.04 6.36 -21.08
N LYS A 80 6.75 6.86 -22.10
CA LYS A 80 6.72 6.29 -23.46
C LYS A 80 7.21 4.84 -23.47
N GLN A 81 8.34 4.55 -22.81
CA GLN A 81 8.89 3.18 -22.73
C GLN A 81 7.90 2.20 -22.09
N CYS A 82 7.22 2.63 -21.01
CA CYS A 82 6.15 1.82 -20.40
C CYS A 82 5.00 1.53 -21.38
N ARG A 83 4.55 2.56 -22.16
CA ARG A 83 3.49 2.39 -23.17
C ARG A 83 3.90 1.42 -24.29
N GLU A 84 5.12 1.56 -24.77
CA GLU A 84 5.66 0.71 -25.86
C GLU A 84 5.75 -0.75 -25.39
N PHE A 85 6.22 -0.99 -24.16
CA PHE A 85 6.26 -2.32 -23.56
C PHE A 85 4.86 -2.90 -23.37
N ALA A 86 3.94 -2.13 -22.79
CA ALA A 86 2.56 -2.56 -22.57
C ALA A 86 1.87 -2.92 -23.91
N ASN A 87 2.06 -2.11 -24.95
CA ASN A 87 1.52 -2.39 -26.27
C ASN A 87 2.18 -3.62 -26.94
N LYS A 88 3.50 -3.78 -26.79
CA LYS A 88 4.24 -4.90 -27.38
C LYS A 88 3.78 -6.26 -26.85
N TYR A 89 3.41 -6.31 -25.55
CA TYR A 89 3.03 -7.55 -24.88
C TYR A 89 1.53 -7.62 -24.53
N ASP A 90 0.71 -6.70 -25.05
CA ASP A 90 -0.74 -6.61 -24.79
C ASP A 90 -1.08 -6.60 -23.30
N ILE A 91 -0.31 -5.90 -22.47
CA ILE A 91 -0.54 -5.85 -21.01
C ILE A 91 -1.93 -5.25 -20.74
N LEU A 92 -2.82 -6.03 -20.09
CA LEU A 92 -4.20 -5.61 -19.86
C LEU A 92 -4.34 -4.60 -18.73
N ASN A 93 -3.52 -4.71 -17.69
CA ASN A 93 -3.56 -3.82 -16.53
C ASN A 93 -2.55 -2.67 -16.70
N PHE A 94 -2.71 -1.91 -17.78
CA PHE A 94 -1.92 -0.71 -18.05
C PHE A 94 -2.78 0.55 -17.81
N TYR A 95 -2.32 1.41 -16.89
CA TYR A 95 -3.05 2.61 -16.47
C TYR A 95 -2.24 3.88 -16.76
N ASP A 96 -2.63 4.57 -17.83
CA ASP A 96 -2.03 5.81 -18.31
C ASP A 96 -2.82 7.05 -17.81
N VAL A 97 -2.38 8.22 -18.21
CA VAL A 97 -3.03 9.51 -17.93
C VAL A 97 -4.53 9.46 -18.25
N GLY A 98 -5.35 9.87 -17.30
CA GLY A 98 -6.82 9.84 -17.40
C GLY A 98 -7.47 8.59 -16.80
N GLN A 99 -6.73 7.49 -16.66
CA GLN A 99 -7.21 6.26 -16.00
C GLN A 99 -6.35 5.88 -14.78
N MET A 100 -5.31 6.64 -14.53
CA MET A 100 -4.34 6.41 -13.48
C MET A 100 -4.88 6.73 -12.08
N GLY A 101 -4.14 6.30 -11.12
CA GLY A 101 -4.22 6.64 -9.69
C GLY A 101 -2.93 6.17 -9.07
N ILE A 102 -2.69 6.49 -7.81
CA ILE A 102 -1.58 5.93 -7.06
C ILE A 102 -1.74 4.40 -7.05
N GLU A 103 -0.74 3.67 -7.53
CA GLU A 103 -0.81 2.22 -7.76
C GLU A 103 -1.33 1.44 -6.55
N HIS A 104 -0.88 1.80 -5.34
CA HIS A 104 -1.29 1.12 -4.10
C HIS A 104 -2.70 1.47 -3.61
N ALA A 105 -3.38 2.40 -4.24
CA ALA A 105 -4.81 2.64 -4.08
C ALA A 105 -5.62 2.10 -5.27
N LEU A 106 -5.06 2.22 -6.48
CA LEU A 106 -5.73 1.84 -7.72
C LEU A 106 -5.92 0.32 -7.84
N LEU A 107 -4.89 -0.48 -7.56
CA LEU A 107 -4.98 -1.94 -7.71
C LEU A 107 -6.03 -2.56 -6.78
N PRO A 108 -6.11 -2.21 -5.48
CA PRO A 108 -7.19 -2.64 -4.61
C PRO A 108 -8.57 -2.16 -5.08
N GLU A 109 -8.69 -0.90 -5.53
CA GLU A 109 -9.95 -0.33 -6.03
C GLU A 109 -10.47 -1.08 -7.25
N LYS A 110 -9.56 -1.48 -8.15
CA LYS A 110 -9.88 -2.25 -9.38
C LYS A 110 -10.03 -3.74 -9.13
N GLY A 111 -9.71 -4.24 -7.93
CA GLY A 111 -9.77 -5.67 -7.61
C GLY A 111 -8.73 -6.52 -8.35
N ILE A 112 -7.62 -5.92 -8.79
CA ILE A 112 -6.52 -6.61 -9.48
C ILE A 112 -5.77 -7.49 -8.49
N VAL A 113 -5.60 -7.03 -7.25
CA VAL A 113 -5.06 -7.80 -6.14
C VAL A 113 -6.19 -8.25 -5.23
N THR A 114 -6.14 -9.50 -4.79
CA THR A 114 -7.13 -10.09 -3.90
C THR A 114 -6.49 -10.87 -2.75
N ALA A 115 -7.30 -11.38 -1.83
CA ALA A 115 -6.82 -12.18 -0.71
C ALA A 115 -6.14 -13.47 -1.19
N GLY A 116 -5.03 -13.80 -0.55
CA GLY A 116 -4.25 -15.00 -0.84
C GLY A 116 -3.23 -14.86 -1.96
N ASP A 117 -3.23 -13.76 -2.70
CA ASP A 117 -2.26 -13.51 -3.77
C ASP A 117 -0.82 -13.44 -3.26
N CYS A 118 0.13 -13.80 -4.14
CA CYS A 118 1.56 -13.55 -4.00
C CYS A 118 1.96 -12.45 -5.01
N VAL A 119 2.28 -11.27 -4.51
CA VAL A 119 2.50 -10.06 -5.30
C VAL A 119 3.92 -9.52 -5.11
N ILE A 120 4.59 -9.22 -6.20
CA ILE A 120 5.81 -8.42 -6.18
C ILE A 120 5.63 -7.11 -6.94
N GLY A 121 6.32 -6.08 -6.52
CA GLY A 121 6.38 -4.82 -7.24
C GLY A 121 7.74 -4.16 -7.10
N ALA A 122 8.16 -3.41 -8.12
CA ALA A 122 9.39 -2.65 -8.01
C ALA A 122 9.19 -1.29 -7.31
N ASP A 123 8.23 -1.25 -6.39
CA ASP A 123 7.98 -0.17 -5.46
C ASP A 123 8.04 -0.70 -4.03
N SER A 124 8.66 0.04 -3.13
CA SER A 124 8.87 -0.39 -1.74
C SER A 124 7.55 -0.57 -0.98
N HIS A 125 6.52 0.23 -1.30
CA HIS A 125 5.21 0.17 -0.65
C HIS A 125 4.27 -0.89 -1.25
N THR A 126 4.76 -1.80 -2.10
CA THR A 126 4.00 -2.96 -2.58
C THR A 126 3.46 -3.82 -1.43
N CYS A 127 4.04 -3.74 -0.22
CA CYS A 127 3.53 -4.38 1.00
C CYS A 127 2.10 -3.97 1.39
N THR A 128 1.53 -2.93 0.79
CA THR A 128 0.16 -2.42 1.03
C THR A 128 -0.91 -3.50 0.95
N TYR A 129 -0.77 -4.45 0.03
CA TYR A 129 -1.84 -5.41 -0.27
C TYR A 129 -2.01 -6.51 0.79
N GLY A 130 -1.11 -6.57 1.77
CA GLY A 130 -1.32 -7.41 2.95
C GLY A 130 -2.56 -7.01 3.77
N ALA A 131 -3.06 -5.78 3.58
CA ALA A 131 -4.36 -5.35 4.12
C ALA A 131 -5.54 -6.17 3.58
N LEU A 132 -5.40 -6.73 2.38
CA LEU A 132 -6.38 -7.64 1.76
C LEU A 132 -6.15 -9.10 2.14
N GLY A 133 -5.10 -9.42 2.90
CA GLY A 133 -4.69 -10.79 3.19
C GLY A 133 -3.83 -11.42 2.09
N ALA A 134 -3.13 -10.64 1.28
CA ALA A 134 -2.15 -11.08 0.31
C ALA A 134 -0.73 -11.07 0.90
N PHE A 135 0.17 -11.94 0.43
CA PHE A 135 1.59 -11.71 0.60
C PHE A 135 2.07 -10.79 -0.51
N SER A 136 2.50 -9.60 -0.15
CA SER A 136 2.94 -8.60 -1.11
C SER A 136 4.19 -7.88 -0.62
N THR A 137 5.16 -7.68 -1.51
CA THR A 137 6.46 -7.11 -1.12
C THR A 137 7.15 -6.36 -2.26
N GLY A 138 7.90 -5.33 -1.88
CA GLY A 138 8.79 -4.63 -2.80
C GLY A 138 10.03 -5.46 -3.15
N VAL A 139 10.45 -5.38 -4.41
CA VAL A 139 11.64 -6.03 -4.96
C VAL A 139 12.43 -5.08 -5.85
N GLY A 140 13.65 -5.46 -6.23
CA GLY A 140 14.44 -4.71 -7.20
C GLY A 140 13.89 -4.84 -8.62
N SER A 141 14.24 -3.87 -9.49
CA SER A 141 13.80 -3.90 -10.90
C SER A 141 14.28 -5.13 -11.66
N THR A 142 15.40 -5.72 -11.28
CA THR A 142 15.91 -6.99 -11.85
C THR A 142 15.01 -8.18 -11.50
N ASP A 143 14.57 -8.27 -10.23
CA ASP A 143 13.63 -9.30 -9.79
C ASP A 143 12.26 -9.10 -10.45
N MET A 144 11.82 -7.84 -10.61
CA MET A 144 10.60 -7.52 -11.36
C MET A 144 10.71 -8.01 -12.81
N ALA A 145 11.84 -7.77 -13.48
CA ALA A 145 12.06 -8.21 -14.86
C ALA A 145 11.96 -9.74 -14.99
N ALA A 146 12.62 -10.47 -14.07
CA ALA A 146 12.54 -11.93 -14.00
C ALA A 146 11.09 -12.39 -13.71
N GLY A 147 10.40 -11.74 -12.77
CA GLY A 147 9.01 -12.00 -12.45
C GLY A 147 8.08 -11.81 -13.66
N MET A 148 8.21 -10.70 -14.41
CA MET A 148 7.45 -10.46 -15.66
C MET A 148 7.68 -11.55 -16.71
N ALA A 149 8.90 -12.08 -16.80
CA ALA A 149 9.23 -13.10 -17.79
C ALA A 149 8.76 -14.50 -17.39
N THR A 150 8.89 -14.86 -16.12
CA THR A 150 8.77 -16.25 -15.64
C THR A 150 7.53 -16.54 -14.80
N GLY A 151 6.87 -15.52 -14.26
CA GLY A 151 5.79 -15.68 -13.27
C GLY A 151 6.27 -16.26 -11.94
N MET A 152 7.57 -16.20 -11.65
CA MET A 152 8.19 -16.78 -10.46
C MET A 152 9.11 -15.79 -9.77
N ALA A 153 9.20 -15.89 -8.46
CA ALA A 153 10.24 -15.23 -7.68
C ALA A 153 10.77 -16.14 -6.58
N TRP A 154 12.02 -15.93 -6.20
CA TRP A 154 12.59 -16.60 -5.05
C TRP A 154 12.39 -15.76 -3.79
N PHE A 155 12.16 -16.44 -2.67
CA PHE A 155 12.04 -15.79 -1.37
C PHE A 155 12.81 -16.57 -0.31
N LYS A 156 13.45 -15.85 0.58
CA LYS A 156 13.75 -16.36 1.90
C LYS A 156 12.50 -16.15 2.74
N VAL A 157 11.86 -17.22 3.19
CA VAL A 157 10.64 -17.12 4.01
C VAL A 157 10.90 -16.25 5.23
N PRO A 158 10.17 -15.14 5.43
CA PRO A 158 10.38 -14.27 6.58
C PRO A 158 9.94 -14.95 7.88
N SER A 159 10.60 -14.62 8.97
CA SER A 159 10.03 -14.78 10.31
C SER A 159 8.97 -13.71 10.54
N ALA A 160 8.21 -13.80 11.63
CA ALA A 160 7.11 -12.88 11.87
C ALA A 160 7.13 -12.26 13.27
N ILE A 161 6.66 -11.02 13.36
CA ILE A 161 6.29 -10.33 14.60
C ILE A 161 4.77 -10.25 14.64
N LYS A 162 4.17 -10.66 15.77
CA LYS A 162 2.74 -10.62 16.00
C LYS A 162 2.35 -9.36 16.76
N PHE A 163 1.46 -8.55 16.18
CA PHE A 163 0.86 -7.39 16.83
C PHE A 163 -0.57 -7.72 17.23
N VAL A 164 -0.84 -7.78 18.53
CA VAL A 164 -2.17 -8.07 19.07
C VAL A 164 -2.87 -6.76 19.43
N LEU A 165 -3.82 -6.36 18.59
CA LEU A 165 -4.56 -5.11 18.73
C LEU A 165 -5.77 -5.31 19.64
N LYS A 166 -5.95 -4.44 20.62
CA LYS A 166 -7.07 -4.44 21.59
C LYS A 166 -7.78 -3.07 21.55
N GLY A 167 -9.02 -3.03 21.98
CA GLY A 167 -9.79 -1.78 22.01
C GLY A 167 -10.17 -1.25 20.62
N LYS A 168 -10.33 0.05 20.52
CA LYS A 168 -10.66 0.77 19.28
C LYS A 168 -10.06 2.17 19.31
N PHE A 169 -9.83 2.77 18.18
CA PHE A 169 -9.30 4.13 18.07
C PHE A 169 -10.16 5.17 18.81
N SER A 170 -9.48 6.09 19.48
CA SER A 170 -10.08 7.33 19.99
C SER A 170 -10.41 8.27 18.82
N PRO A 171 -11.33 9.23 18.99
CA PRO A 171 -11.61 10.23 17.95
C PRO A 171 -10.33 10.93 17.46
N ARG A 172 -10.19 11.07 16.16
CA ARG A 172 -9.04 11.67 15.44
C ARG A 172 -7.77 10.82 15.42
N VAL A 173 -7.81 9.60 15.87
CA VAL A 173 -6.74 8.60 15.70
C VAL A 173 -7.12 7.67 14.57
N SER A 174 -6.16 7.28 13.74
CA SER A 174 -6.32 6.47 12.53
C SER A 174 -5.24 5.41 12.42
N GLY A 175 -5.30 4.61 11.37
CA GLY A 175 -4.24 3.64 11.06
C GLY A 175 -2.86 4.27 10.90
N LYS A 176 -2.78 5.54 10.47
CA LYS A 176 -1.51 6.28 10.40
C LYS A 176 -0.88 6.46 11.78
N ASP A 177 -1.67 6.84 12.78
CA ASP A 177 -1.17 7.02 14.14
C ASP A 177 -0.68 5.69 14.72
N LEU A 178 -1.39 4.59 14.46
CA LEU A 178 -0.98 3.25 14.90
C LEU A 178 0.36 2.85 14.29
N ILE A 179 0.52 2.97 12.97
CA ILE A 179 1.77 2.52 12.34
C ILE A 179 2.95 3.43 12.70
N LEU A 180 2.75 4.74 12.85
CA LEU A 180 3.80 5.64 13.35
C LEU A 180 4.17 5.30 14.80
N HIS A 181 3.20 4.99 15.66
CA HIS A 181 3.45 4.53 17.01
C HIS A 181 4.29 3.23 17.03
N ILE A 182 3.95 2.27 16.15
CA ILE A 182 4.72 1.02 16.03
C ILE A 182 6.14 1.30 15.57
N ILE A 183 6.33 2.12 14.53
CA ILE A 183 7.67 2.46 14.03
C ILE A 183 8.48 3.18 15.11
N GLY A 184 7.88 4.11 15.86
CA GLY A 184 8.52 4.77 16.98
C GLY A 184 8.91 3.81 18.13
N MET A 185 8.17 2.71 18.30
CA MET A 185 8.42 1.70 19.33
C MET A 185 9.54 0.73 18.95
N ILE A 186 9.59 0.29 17.67
CA ILE A 186 10.51 -0.77 17.23
C ILE A 186 11.69 -0.27 16.40
N GLY A 187 11.64 0.98 15.93
CA GLY A 187 12.64 1.57 15.03
C GLY A 187 12.41 1.24 13.55
N VAL A 188 13.12 1.94 12.66
CA VAL A 188 13.03 1.78 11.19
C VAL A 188 13.58 0.44 10.70
N ASP A 189 14.29 -0.32 11.52
CA ASP A 189 14.84 -1.64 11.22
C ASP A 189 14.31 -2.75 12.17
N GLY A 190 13.38 -2.40 13.06
CA GLY A 190 12.85 -3.33 14.08
C GLY A 190 12.13 -4.55 13.51
N ALA A 191 11.60 -4.45 12.30
CA ALA A 191 11.01 -5.57 11.56
C ALA A 191 11.80 -5.96 10.30
N LEU A 192 13.11 -5.66 10.27
CA LEU A 192 13.95 -5.89 9.08
C LEU A 192 13.81 -7.33 8.57
N TYR A 193 13.34 -7.44 7.31
CA TYR A 193 13.08 -8.70 6.62
C TYR A 193 12.06 -9.63 7.29
N LYS A 194 11.16 -9.12 8.12
CA LYS A 194 10.12 -9.89 8.81
C LYS A 194 8.74 -9.63 8.23
N SER A 195 7.80 -10.50 8.54
CA SER A 195 6.36 -10.24 8.36
C SER A 195 5.80 -9.58 9.63
N MET A 196 5.04 -8.50 9.48
CA MET A 196 4.27 -7.89 10.56
C MET A 196 2.83 -8.41 10.49
N GLU A 197 2.44 -9.34 11.37
CA GLU A 197 1.10 -9.91 11.38
C GLU A 197 0.23 -9.25 12.45
N PHE A 198 -0.86 -8.61 12.00
CA PHE A 198 -1.80 -7.90 12.87
C PHE A 198 -2.98 -8.79 13.23
N THR A 199 -3.32 -8.89 14.51
CA THR A 199 -4.34 -9.79 15.03
C THR A 199 -5.01 -9.20 16.27
N GLY A 200 -5.92 -9.92 16.88
CA GLY A 200 -6.61 -9.51 18.10
C GLY A 200 -7.96 -8.85 17.85
N PRO A 201 -8.76 -8.66 18.92
CA PRO A 201 -10.13 -8.17 18.82
C PRO A 201 -10.26 -6.74 18.27
N GLY A 202 -9.20 -5.93 18.38
CA GLY A 202 -9.17 -4.56 17.86
C GLY A 202 -9.19 -4.49 16.33
N VAL A 203 -8.74 -5.55 15.62
CA VAL A 203 -8.71 -5.59 14.15
C VAL A 203 -10.09 -5.32 13.53
N ALA A 204 -11.15 -5.87 14.09
CA ALA A 204 -12.51 -5.70 13.60
C ALA A 204 -13.01 -4.23 13.66
N SER A 205 -12.34 -3.36 14.42
CA SER A 205 -12.67 -1.94 14.52
C SER A 205 -11.97 -1.07 13.47
N LEU A 206 -10.98 -1.63 12.76
CA LEU A 206 -10.21 -0.92 11.74
C LEU A 206 -10.96 -0.93 10.40
N THR A 207 -11.01 0.21 9.75
CA THR A 207 -11.49 0.31 8.37
C THR A 207 -10.49 -0.32 7.39
N MET A 208 -10.91 -0.52 6.14
CA MET A 208 -9.94 -0.97 5.11
C MET A 208 -8.88 0.09 4.82
N ASP A 209 -9.24 1.37 4.88
CA ASP A 209 -8.29 2.47 4.65
C ASP A 209 -7.24 2.52 5.76
N ASP A 210 -7.61 2.26 7.03
CA ASP A 210 -6.67 2.06 8.13
C ASP A 210 -5.70 0.90 7.86
N ARG A 211 -6.23 -0.28 7.48
CA ARG A 211 -5.40 -1.48 7.21
C ARG A 211 -4.45 -1.27 6.03
N LEU A 212 -4.92 -0.63 4.95
CA LEU A 212 -4.11 -0.29 3.79
C LEU A 212 -2.98 0.68 4.16
N CYS A 213 -3.26 1.67 5.01
CA CYS A 213 -2.24 2.59 5.53
C CYS A 213 -1.20 1.87 6.39
N ILE A 214 -1.63 0.99 7.30
CA ILE A 214 -0.75 0.24 8.20
C ILE A 214 0.17 -0.69 7.40
N CYS A 215 -0.37 -1.47 6.47
CA CYS A 215 0.43 -2.37 5.63
C CYS A 215 1.36 -1.61 4.68
N ASN A 216 0.90 -0.47 4.14
CA ASN A 216 1.72 0.39 3.28
C ASN A 216 3.01 0.82 3.99
N MET A 217 2.91 1.23 5.24
CA MET A 217 4.05 1.70 6.02
C MET A 217 4.82 0.60 6.77
N ALA A 218 4.52 -0.66 6.57
CA ALA A 218 5.30 -1.75 7.15
C ALA A 218 6.78 -1.71 6.69
N ILE A 219 7.03 -1.25 5.46
CA ILE A 219 8.38 -1.08 4.93
C ILE A 219 9.21 -0.06 5.73
N GLU A 220 8.56 0.95 6.32
CA GLU A 220 9.24 1.97 7.13
C GLU A 220 9.81 1.40 8.45
N ALA A 221 9.40 0.19 8.83
CA ALA A 221 10.01 -0.60 9.91
C ALA A 221 10.99 -1.68 9.36
N GLY A 222 11.29 -1.68 8.05
CA GLY A 222 12.14 -2.64 7.37
C GLY A 222 11.44 -3.98 7.02
N ALA A 223 10.12 -4.10 7.20
CA ALA A 223 9.40 -5.34 6.99
C ALA A 223 9.31 -5.74 5.51
N LYS A 224 9.23 -7.05 5.26
CA LYS A 224 8.89 -7.58 3.94
C LYS A 224 7.42 -7.34 3.61
N ASN A 225 6.54 -7.47 4.58
CA ASN A 225 5.12 -7.18 4.45
C ASN A 225 4.48 -6.89 5.82
N GLY A 226 3.37 -6.15 5.79
CA GLY A 226 2.37 -6.17 6.85
C GLY A 226 1.18 -6.97 6.36
N ILE A 227 0.49 -7.73 7.22
CA ILE A 227 -0.64 -8.54 6.81
C ILE A 227 -1.73 -8.59 7.87
N PHE A 228 -2.99 -8.53 7.43
CA PHE A 228 -4.18 -8.69 8.25
C PHE A 228 -4.90 -10.00 7.91
N PRO A 229 -5.59 -10.61 8.88
CA PRO A 229 -6.52 -11.71 8.60
C PRO A 229 -7.70 -11.21 7.76
N VAL A 230 -8.27 -12.10 6.96
CA VAL A 230 -9.44 -11.79 6.13
C VAL A 230 -10.71 -11.97 6.97
N ASP A 231 -11.19 -10.89 7.53
CA ASP A 231 -12.44 -10.82 8.28
C ASP A 231 -13.61 -10.27 7.44
N GLU A 232 -14.75 -10.02 8.08
CA GLU A 232 -15.94 -9.51 7.38
C GLU A 232 -15.73 -8.13 6.76
N VAL A 233 -14.84 -7.28 7.31
CA VAL A 233 -14.49 -5.97 6.74
C VAL A 233 -13.76 -6.16 5.41
N THR A 234 -12.76 -7.05 5.38
CA THR A 234 -12.02 -7.37 4.15
C THR A 234 -12.91 -8.06 3.12
N LYS A 235 -13.73 -9.04 3.53
CA LYS A 235 -14.68 -9.71 2.63
C LYS A 235 -15.67 -8.73 2.00
N ALA A 236 -16.22 -7.81 2.79
CA ALA A 236 -17.11 -6.76 2.30
C ALA A 236 -16.42 -5.84 1.29
N TYR A 237 -15.15 -5.51 1.52
CA TYR A 237 -14.35 -4.70 0.60
C TYR A 237 -14.08 -5.42 -0.72
N LEU A 238 -13.72 -6.72 -0.68
CA LEU A 238 -13.42 -7.53 -1.87
C LEU A 238 -14.66 -7.85 -2.69
N LYS A 239 -15.83 -7.93 -2.06
CA LYS A 239 -17.09 -8.28 -2.72
C LYS A 239 -17.43 -7.37 -3.89
N GLY A 240 -17.51 -7.94 -5.09
CA GLY A 240 -17.82 -7.23 -6.33
C GLY A 240 -16.65 -6.37 -6.87
N ARG A 241 -15.46 -6.45 -6.25
CA ARG A 241 -14.22 -5.85 -6.76
C ARG A 241 -13.28 -6.90 -7.33
N SER A 242 -13.01 -7.97 -6.60
CA SER A 242 -12.03 -9.00 -6.97
C SER A 242 -12.28 -9.53 -8.38
N GLN A 243 -11.24 -9.49 -9.20
CA GLN A 243 -11.27 -10.04 -10.57
C GLN A 243 -11.01 -11.56 -10.59
N ARG A 244 -10.47 -12.10 -9.50
CA ARG A 244 -10.21 -13.53 -9.28
C ARG A 244 -10.88 -13.98 -7.98
N GLU A 245 -11.05 -15.30 -7.84
CA GLU A 245 -11.59 -15.87 -6.60
C GLU A 245 -10.58 -15.70 -5.45
N PRO A 246 -10.95 -15.04 -4.33
CA PRO A 246 -10.06 -14.85 -3.20
C PRO A 246 -9.84 -16.15 -2.43
N VAL A 247 -8.60 -16.39 -2.01
CA VAL A 247 -8.24 -17.51 -1.14
C VAL A 247 -7.89 -16.98 0.25
N PHE A 248 -8.51 -17.56 1.29
CA PHE A 248 -8.33 -17.08 2.65
C PHE A 248 -7.37 -17.97 3.43
N TYR A 249 -6.30 -17.38 3.93
CA TYR A 249 -5.33 -18.04 4.79
C TYR A 249 -5.39 -17.43 6.19
N GLU A 250 -5.32 -18.28 7.20
CA GLU A 250 -5.23 -17.87 8.60
C GLU A 250 -4.00 -18.54 9.23
N ALA A 251 -3.35 -17.86 10.16
CA ALA A 251 -2.26 -18.44 10.93
C ALA A 251 -2.77 -19.63 11.76
N ASP A 252 -1.94 -20.65 11.91
CA ASP A 252 -2.26 -21.75 12.80
C ASP A 252 -2.25 -21.27 14.26
N PRO A 253 -3.06 -21.90 15.14
CA PRO A 253 -3.07 -21.54 16.56
C PRO A 253 -1.71 -21.65 17.26
N ASP A 254 -0.88 -22.58 16.79
CA ASP A 254 0.48 -22.86 17.28
C ASP A 254 1.58 -22.27 16.37
N ALA A 255 1.22 -21.26 15.52
CA ALA A 255 2.20 -20.56 14.70
C ALA A 255 3.26 -19.87 15.56
N GLU A 256 4.52 -19.96 15.11
CA GLU A 256 5.65 -19.37 15.83
C GLU A 256 5.93 -17.93 15.39
N TYR A 257 6.12 -17.05 16.35
CA TYR A 257 6.48 -15.65 16.17
C TYR A 257 7.76 -15.33 16.96
N GLU A 258 8.66 -14.55 16.38
CA GLU A 258 9.86 -14.10 17.11
C GLU A 258 9.49 -13.21 18.29
N LYS A 259 8.44 -12.41 18.14
CA LYS A 259 7.96 -11.48 19.17
C LYS A 259 6.46 -11.31 19.05
N THR A 260 5.81 -11.16 20.20
CA THR A 260 4.41 -10.74 20.29
C THR A 260 4.34 -9.40 21.01
N ILE A 261 3.67 -8.42 20.42
CA ILE A 261 3.49 -7.07 20.97
C ILE A 261 2.00 -6.81 21.09
N GLU A 262 1.54 -6.44 22.27
CA GLU A 262 0.15 -6.03 22.50
C GLU A 262 0.03 -4.51 22.44
N ILE A 263 -1.00 -4.00 21.75
CA ILE A 263 -1.27 -2.57 21.60
C ILE A 263 -2.73 -2.30 21.93
N ASP A 264 -2.96 -1.40 22.87
CA ASP A 264 -4.30 -0.88 23.17
C ASP A 264 -4.58 0.35 22.27
N LEU A 265 -5.42 0.15 21.25
CA LEU A 265 -5.82 1.21 20.33
C LEU A 265 -6.47 2.41 21.02
N SER A 266 -7.12 2.18 22.18
CA SER A 266 -7.81 3.24 22.91
C SER A 266 -6.86 4.17 23.69
N ALA A 267 -5.62 3.72 23.88
CA ALA A 267 -4.57 4.52 24.53
C ALA A 267 -3.76 5.38 23.53
N LEU A 268 -3.95 5.18 22.23
CA LEU A 268 -3.23 5.95 21.21
C LEU A 268 -3.73 7.39 21.14
N GLU A 269 -2.79 8.30 20.94
CA GLU A 269 -3.03 9.71 20.69
C GLU A 269 -2.62 10.09 19.27
N PRO A 270 -3.16 11.19 18.68
CA PRO A 270 -2.68 11.68 17.40
C PRO A 270 -1.16 11.85 17.40
N THR A 271 -0.51 11.22 16.43
CA THR A 271 0.94 11.03 16.36
C THR A 271 1.53 11.74 15.13
N VAL A 272 2.71 12.31 15.28
CA VAL A 272 3.50 12.92 14.20
C VAL A 272 4.93 12.44 14.28
N SER A 273 5.57 12.26 13.14
CA SER A 273 7.02 12.00 13.07
C SER A 273 7.75 13.26 12.64
N TYR A 274 8.82 13.60 13.35
CA TYR A 274 9.67 14.72 13.01
C TYR A 274 10.82 14.27 12.10
N PRO A 275 11.43 15.18 11.33
CA PRO A 275 12.59 14.86 10.53
C PRO A 275 13.73 14.27 11.38
N HIS A 276 14.53 13.37 10.81
CA HIS A 276 14.49 12.93 9.42
C HIS A 276 14.00 11.48 9.25
N LEU A 277 13.69 10.76 10.36
CA LEU A 277 13.30 9.36 10.33
C LEU A 277 11.85 9.20 10.82
N PRO A 278 11.07 8.28 10.25
CA PRO A 278 9.70 8.03 10.69
C PRO A 278 9.59 7.49 12.13
N GLU A 279 10.65 6.95 12.71
CA GLU A 279 10.71 6.52 14.12
C GLU A 279 10.78 7.69 15.11
N ASN A 280 11.10 8.91 14.65
CA ASN A 280 11.13 10.10 15.50
C ASN A 280 9.70 10.58 15.80
N THR A 281 8.94 9.75 16.48
CA THR A 281 7.51 9.95 16.73
C THR A 281 7.26 10.73 18.01
N HIS A 282 6.29 11.64 17.93
CA HIS A 282 5.84 12.51 18.99
C HIS A 282 4.31 12.61 19.01
N LYS A 283 3.73 13.03 20.11
CA LYS A 283 2.32 13.43 20.12
C LYS A 283 2.14 14.70 19.30
N ALA A 284 1.10 14.73 18.46
CA ALA A 284 0.81 15.90 17.63
C ALA A 284 0.63 17.18 18.47
N SER A 285 0.20 17.03 19.73
CA SER A 285 0.04 18.14 20.67
C SER A 285 1.35 18.83 21.08
N GLU A 286 2.50 18.16 20.92
CA GLU A 286 3.83 18.70 21.24
C GLU A 286 4.35 19.63 20.14
N GLY A 287 3.82 19.52 18.92
CA GLY A 287 4.24 20.32 17.76
C GLY A 287 3.54 21.67 17.59
N LYS A 288 2.82 22.18 18.59
CA LYS A 288 1.99 23.40 18.47
C LYS A 288 2.74 24.66 18.03
N ASP A 289 4.01 24.77 18.39
CA ASP A 289 4.84 25.92 18.09
C ASP A 289 5.63 25.80 16.79
N ILE A 290 5.53 24.65 16.10
CA ILE A 290 6.21 24.43 14.84
C ILE A 290 5.45 25.16 13.74
N LYS A 291 6.15 26.10 13.07
CA LYS A 291 5.63 26.77 11.88
C LYS A 291 5.86 25.91 10.66
N ILE A 292 4.84 25.82 9.83
CA ILE A 292 4.87 25.08 8.57
C ILE A 292 4.68 26.05 7.40
N ASP A 293 5.35 25.76 6.28
CA ASP A 293 5.26 26.51 5.04
C ASP A 293 4.36 25.81 4.02
N GLN A 294 4.22 24.49 4.14
CA GLN A 294 3.41 23.68 3.22
C GLN A 294 2.72 22.51 3.92
N VAL A 295 1.50 22.24 3.50
CA VAL A 295 0.71 21.04 3.87
C VAL A 295 0.40 20.25 2.60
N VAL A 296 0.65 18.94 2.64
CA VAL A 296 0.26 18.00 1.58
C VAL A 296 -0.69 16.98 2.19
N ILE A 297 -1.87 16.83 1.61
CA ILE A 297 -2.87 15.83 1.97
C ILE A 297 -3.05 14.90 0.79
N GLY A 298 -2.75 13.63 0.98
CA GLY A 298 -2.73 12.61 -0.07
C GLY A 298 -1.40 11.87 -0.07
N SER A 299 -1.36 10.71 -0.61
CA SER A 299 -0.21 9.84 -0.88
C SER A 299 -0.69 8.40 -1.06
N CYS A 300 0.22 7.45 -1.27
CA CYS A 300 -0.11 6.02 -1.25
C CYS A 300 -0.63 5.56 0.13
N THR A 301 -0.21 6.22 1.22
CA THR A 301 -0.68 5.91 2.57
C THR A 301 -2.07 6.46 2.85
N ASN A 302 -2.32 7.74 2.54
CA ASN A 302 -3.51 8.48 2.94
C ASN A 302 -4.00 9.44 1.84
N GLY A 303 -4.61 8.90 0.83
CA GLY A 303 -5.23 9.65 -0.26
C GLY A 303 -6.59 9.07 -0.64
N ARG A 304 -7.11 8.15 0.16
CA ARG A 304 -8.39 7.46 -0.06
C ARG A 304 -9.56 8.31 0.39
N LEU A 305 -10.77 7.80 0.19
CA LEU A 305 -11.99 8.54 0.46
C LEU A 305 -12.12 8.97 1.92
N GLU A 306 -11.86 8.07 2.85
CA GLU A 306 -11.95 8.36 4.29
C GLU A 306 -10.95 9.45 4.71
N ASP A 307 -9.74 9.45 4.15
CA ASP A 307 -8.73 10.49 4.38
C ASP A 307 -9.20 11.85 3.90
N MET A 308 -9.81 11.90 2.70
CA MET A 308 -10.35 13.13 2.14
C MET A 308 -11.55 13.64 2.94
N GLU A 309 -12.41 12.74 3.44
CA GLU A 309 -13.53 13.10 4.32
C GLU A 309 -13.05 13.63 5.68
N ALA A 310 -12.02 13.01 6.25
CA ALA A 310 -11.39 13.49 7.50
C ALA A 310 -10.82 14.89 7.32
N ALA A 311 -10.07 15.14 6.24
CA ALA A 311 -9.54 16.45 5.89
C ALA A 311 -10.66 17.48 5.67
N TYR A 312 -11.70 17.11 4.93
CA TYR A 312 -12.87 17.98 4.70
C TYR A 312 -13.55 18.40 6.00
N ASN A 313 -13.76 17.47 6.92
CA ASN A 313 -14.43 17.74 8.20
C ASN A 313 -13.65 18.74 9.07
N ILE A 314 -12.31 18.76 8.93
CA ILE A 314 -11.44 19.70 9.63
C ILE A 314 -11.40 21.06 8.92
N LEU A 315 -11.31 21.05 7.57
CA LEU A 315 -11.06 22.26 6.77
C LEU A 315 -12.33 23.04 6.43
N LYS A 316 -13.50 22.40 6.48
CA LYS A 316 -14.78 23.03 6.12
C LYS A 316 -15.02 24.35 6.86
N GLY A 317 -15.23 25.43 6.08
CA GLY A 317 -15.49 26.77 6.61
C GLY A 317 -14.25 27.47 7.22
N ARG A 318 -13.06 26.93 6.97
CA ARG A 318 -11.79 27.55 7.39
C ARG A 318 -10.99 28.00 6.17
N HIS A 319 -10.03 28.87 6.41
CA HIS A 319 -9.05 29.33 5.43
C HIS A 319 -7.66 28.85 5.86
N ILE A 320 -6.82 28.56 4.86
CA ILE A 320 -5.40 28.28 5.11
C ILE A 320 -4.72 29.54 5.65
N ALA A 321 -3.77 29.37 6.56
CA ALA A 321 -3.02 30.48 7.11
C ALA A 321 -2.22 31.21 6.00
N LYS A 322 -2.16 32.54 6.08
CA LYS A 322 -1.38 33.33 5.12
C LYS A 322 0.08 32.89 5.11
N GLY A 323 0.60 32.63 3.92
CA GLY A 323 1.98 32.16 3.72
C GLY A 323 2.14 30.64 3.71
N VAL A 324 1.08 29.87 4.04
CA VAL A 324 1.12 28.41 3.96
C VAL A 324 0.55 27.95 2.62
N ARG A 325 1.27 27.07 1.91
CA ARG A 325 0.81 26.41 0.70
C ARG A 325 0.08 25.11 1.06
N GLY A 326 -1.13 24.88 0.54
CA GLY A 326 -1.85 23.62 0.69
C GLY A 326 -1.91 22.85 -0.64
N ILE A 327 -1.69 21.54 -0.60
CA ILE A 327 -1.81 20.62 -1.75
C ILE A 327 -2.67 19.45 -1.31
N ILE A 328 -3.72 19.16 -2.08
CA ILE A 328 -4.61 18.01 -1.82
C ILE A 328 -4.63 17.13 -3.07
N ILE A 329 -4.26 15.86 -2.92
CA ILE A 329 -4.13 14.90 -4.02
C ILE A 329 -4.95 13.65 -3.69
N PRO A 330 -6.16 13.48 -4.28
CA PRO A 330 -6.91 12.23 -4.19
C PRO A 330 -6.14 11.08 -4.84
N ALA A 331 -6.21 9.90 -4.24
CA ALA A 331 -5.37 8.78 -4.65
C ALA A 331 -5.72 8.21 -6.03
N THR A 332 -6.97 8.31 -6.50
CA THR A 332 -7.40 7.79 -7.81
C THR A 332 -8.33 8.74 -8.52
N THR A 333 -8.39 8.61 -9.85
CA THR A 333 -9.37 9.34 -10.68
C THR A 333 -10.81 8.92 -10.36
N GLY A 334 -11.04 7.69 -9.91
CA GLY A 334 -12.34 7.22 -9.43
C GLY A 334 -12.85 7.98 -8.22
N MET A 335 -11.94 8.41 -7.33
CA MET A 335 -12.23 9.26 -6.17
C MET A 335 -12.41 10.73 -6.57
N ALA A 336 -11.71 11.19 -7.60
CA ALA A 336 -11.83 12.57 -8.12
C ALA A 336 -13.07 12.79 -8.99
N ALA A 337 -13.62 11.73 -9.62
CA ALA A 337 -14.76 11.81 -10.53
C ALA A 337 -16.08 11.46 -9.81
N PRO A 338 -17.07 12.34 -9.75
CA PRO A 338 -18.32 12.05 -9.07
C PRO A 338 -19.17 11.04 -9.85
N LYS A 339 -19.29 9.81 -9.42
CA LYS A 339 -20.47 9.02 -9.71
C LYS A 339 -21.63 9.63 -8.93
N ARG A 340 -22.78 9.88 -9.59
CA ARG A 340 -23.95 10.65 -9.10
C ARG A 340 -24.68 10.03 -7.89
N THR A 341 -24.03 9.84 -6.75
CA THR A 341 -24.64 9.44 -5.48
C THR A 341 -24.44 10.53 -4.43
N ASN A 342 -25.31 10.58 -3.41
CA ASN A 342 -25.25 11.62 -2.37
C ASN A 342 -23.93 11.64 -1.56
N ALA A 343 -23.24 10.52 -1.45
CA ALA A 343 -21.91 10.42 -0.85
C ALA A 343 -20.85 11.19 -1.69
N ASN A 344 -20.96 11.12 -3.01
CA ASN A 344 -20.02 11.74 -3.94
C ASN A 344 -20.19 13.27 -4.09
N ARG A 345 -21.36 13.84 -3.71
CA ARG A 345 -21.51 15.31 -3.61
C ARG A 345 -20.58 15.92 -2.56
N ARG A 346 -20.21 15.15 -1.52
CA ARG A 346 -19.27 15.61 -0.49
C ARG A 346 -17.85 15.69 -1.03
N LEU A 347 -17.44 14.69 -1.83
CA LEU A 347 -16.11 14.65 -2.48
C LEU A 347 -15.91 15.75 -3.52
N VAL A 348 -16.91 15.97 -4.39
CA VAL A 348 -16.87 17.09 -5.35
C VAL A 348 -16.72 18.40 -4.60
N ASN A 349 -17.39 18.56 -3.46
CA ASN A 349 -17.24 19.73 -2.62
C ASN A 349 -15.84 19.80 -1.97
N CYS A 350 -15.17 18.67 -1.64
CA CYS A 350 -13.78 18.68 -1.18
C CYS A 350 -12.81 19.13 -2.28
N VAL A 351 -12.93 18.58 -3.50
CA VAL A 351 -12.08 18.94 -4.64
C VAL A 351 -12.36 20.35 -5.13
N ILE A 352 -13.64 20.77 -5.20
CA ILE A 352 -14.03 22.13 -5.58
C ILE A 352 -13.64 23.14 -4.48
N MET A 353 -13.73 22.77 -3.20
CA MET A 353 -13.22 23.64 -2.14
C MET A 353 -11.69 23.70 -2.15
N ALA A 354 -10.98 22.61 -2.41
CA ALA A 354 -9.54 22.67 -2.63
C ALA A 354 -9.23 23.71 -3.72
N ASN A 355 -9.90 23.65 -4.89
CA ASN A 355 -9.75 24.66 -5.93
C ASN A 355 -10.18 26.09 -5.49
N ARG A 356 -11.16 26.25 -4.61
CA ARG A 356 -11.54 27.56 -4.07
C ARG A 356 -10.62 28.06 -2.96
N PHE A 357 -9.96 27.16 -2.23
CA PHE A 357 -8.89 27.50 -1.28
C PHE A 357 -7.62 28.00 -1.96
N PHE A 358 -7.39 27.60 -3.22
CA PHE A 358 -6.19 27.95 -3.99
C PHE A 358 -6.36 29.17 -4.90
N VAL A 359 -7.56 29.73 -5.06
CA VAL A 359 -7.89 30.82 -6.00
C VAL A 359 -8.56 31.99 -5.28
N SER A 360 -8.22 32.33 -4.08
CA SER A 360 -8.60 33.64 -3.52
C SER A 360 -7.33 34.45 -3.24
N GLU A 361 -7.22 35.52 -4.02
CA GLU A 361 -6.26 36.63 -4.04
C GLU A 361 -5.58 36.97 -2.70
#